data_65d8e96331704dc502ca7088cfd32598
#
_entry.id   65d8e96331704dc502ca7088cfd32598
#
_cell.length_a   1.000
_cell.length_b   1.000
_cell.length_c   1.000
_cell.angle_alpha   90.00
_cell.angle_beta   90.00
_cell.angle_gamma   90.00
#
_symmetry.space_group_name_H-M   'P 1'
#
loop_
_entity.id
_entity.type
_entity.pdbx_description
1 polymer ?
#
loop_
_entity_poly.entity_id
_entity_poly.type
_entity_poly.pdbx_seq_one_letter_code
_entity_poly.pdbx_strand_id
1 'polypeptide(L)'
;MAEPLNEYLTAWDRKPVLRTVYNDFYDRIISVCAPGLTVEIGGGIGNLKQRLPNVVATDIQFAPWLDCVADAQNLPLADGTVSNVVMVDVLHHIEFPAVFFRQVSRALRPGGRIIMIEPAITWGSTLFYRLIHHEPVRMSADPLVEGTPDPKRDPYDSNQAIPTLIATRERARFARMFPDLAIAQADWFSFLVYPLTGGFKPWSLISPGMAERVLRLERMLEPSLGRLAAFRVMLVVEKRA
;
A
#
# COMPACT_ATOMS: atom_id res chain seq x y z
N MET A 1 1.80 23.35 -5.35
CA MET A 1 1.26 22.25 -4.55
C MET A 1 1.63 20.85 -5.08
N ALA A 2 2.73 20.73 -5.81
CA ALA A 2 3.26 19.41 -6.21
C ALA A 2 4.64 19.15 -5.58
N GLU A 3 4.99 19.90 -4.53
CA GLU A 3 6.32 19.80 -3.91
C GLU A 3 6.66 18.41 -3.39
N PRO A 4 5.79 17.70 -2.62
CA PRO A 4 6.16 16.38 -2.10
C PRO A 4 6.34 15.33 -3.21
N LEU A 5 5.50 15.30 -4.24
CA LEU A 5 5.63 14.34 -5.35
C LEU A 5 6.90 14.59 -6.18
N ASN A 6 7.30 15.86 -6.36
CA ASN A 6 8.56 16.20 -7.04
C ASN A 6 9.79 15.78 -6.21
N GLU A 7 9.72 15.88 -4.89
CA GLU A 7 10.79 15.40 -4.01
C GLU A 7 10.92 13.88 -4.08
N TYR A 8 9.79 13.14 -4.10
CA TYR A 8 9.78 11.69 -4.28
C TYR A 8 10.35 11.28 -5.65
N LEU A 9 10.00 11.98 -6.71
CA LEU A 9 10.56 11.75 -8.04
C LEU A 9 12.08 11.99 -8.04
N THR A 10 12.55 13.09 -7.44
CA THR A 10 13.97 13.38 -7.30
C THR A 10 14.72 12.30 -6.51
N ALA A 11 14.13 11.81 -5.41
CA ALA A 11 14.72 10.73 -4.62
C ALA A 11 14.77 9.43 -5.42
N TRP A 12 13.72 9.13 -6.18
CA TRP A 12 13.65 7.97 -7.06
C TRP A 12 14.76 7.97 -8.12
N ASP A 13 14.97 9.11 -8.78
CA ASP A 13 15.98 9.24 -9.84
C ASP A 13 17.40 9.11 -9.30
N ARG A 14 17.66 9.67 -8.12
CA ARG A 14 18.98 9.67 -7.49
C ARG A 14 19.34 8.40 -6.73
N LYS A 15 18.35 7.51 -6.48
CA LYS A 15 18.51 6.43 -5.51
C LYS A 15 18.20 5.05 -6.10
N PRO A 16 19.15 4.44 -6.84
CA PRO A 16 18.94 3.13 -7.46
C PRO A 16 18.51 2.02 -6.50
N VAL A 17 19.00 2.05 -5.25
CA VAL A 17 18.62 1.07 -4.22
C VAL A 17 17.12 1.12 -3.89
N LEU A 18 16.50 2.30 -3.93
CA LEU A 18 15.06 2.45 -3.74
C LEU A 18 14.29 1.74 -4.84
N ARG A 19 14.76 1.91 -6.10
CA ARG A 19 14.17 1.20 -7.26
C ARG A 19 14.26 -0.32 -7.11
N THR A 20 15.36 -0.85 -6.58
CA THR A 20 15.50 -2.29 -6.31
C THR A 20 14.40 -2.79 -5.36
N VAL A 21 14.13 -2.07 -4.29
CA VAL A 21 13.10 -2.46 -3.31
C VAL A 21 11.69 -2.33 -3.89
N TYR A 22 11.39 -1.22 -4.56
CA TYR A 22 10.06 -1.02 -5.17
C TYR A 22 9.79 -1.99 -6.34
N ASN A 23 10.83 -2.41 -7.06
CA ASN A 23 10.69 -3.47 -8.05
C ASN A 23 10.25 -4.80 -7.41
N ASP A 24 10.76 -5.15 -6.22
CA ASP A 24 10.26 -6.31 -5.47
C ASP A 24 8.77 -6.14 -5.09
N PHE A 25 8.37 -4.94 -4.68
CA PHE A 25 6.95 -4.65 -4.39
C PHE A 25 6.08 -4.82 -5.64
N TYR A 26 6.49 -4.26 -6.77
CA TYR A 26 5.74 -4.37 -8.02
C TYR A 26 5.69 -5.81 -8.54
N ASP A 27 6.77 -6.60 -8.42
CA ASP A 27 6.76 -8.02 -8.78
C ASP A 27 5.74 -8.80 -7.95
N ARG A 28 5.65 -8.55 -6.65
CA ARG A 28 4.63 -9.15 -5.76
C ARG A 28 3.22 -8.75 -6.19
N ILE A 29 2.97 -7.46 -6.44
CA ILE A 29 1.68 -6.95 -6.91
C ILE A 29 1.28 -7.63 -8.22
N ILE A 30 2.18 -7.61 -9.23
CA ILE A 30 1.90 -8.15 -10.55
C ILE A 30 1.60 -9.66 -10.49
N SER A 31 2.30 -10.39 -9.62
CA SER A 31 2.10 -11.84 -9.48
C SER A 31 0.70 -12.24 -9.02
N VAL A 32 -0.04 -11.31 -8.40
CA VAL A 32 -1.39 -11.56 -7.87
C VAL A 32 -2.47 -10.75 -8.59
N CYS A 33 -2.13 -9.93 -9.58
CA CYS A 33 -3.12 -9.19 -10.38
C CYS A 33 -3.99 -10.14 -11.21
N ALA A 34 -5.30 -9.90 -11.22
CA ALA A 34 -6.22 -10.51 -12.17
C ALA A 34 -6.06 -9.84 -13.56
N PRO A 35 -6.25 -10.57 -14.68
CA PRO A 35 -6.22 -9.95 -16.01
C PRO A 35 -7.25 -8.83 -16.16
N GLY A 36 -6.88 -7.70 -16.78
CA GLY A 36 -7.78 -6.60 -17.13
C GLY A 36 -7.35 -5.25 -16.57
N LEU A 37 -8.30 -4.31 -16.47
CA LEU A 37 -8.05 -2.94 -16.03
C LEU A 37 -7.57 -2.90 -14.58
N THR A 38 -6.44 -2.23 -14.37
CA THR A 38 -5.89 -1.95 -13.05
C THR A 38 -5.96 -0.45 -12.78
N VAL A 39 -6.44 -0.07 -11.61
CA VAL A 39 -6.42 1.31 -11.11
C VAL A 39 -5.44 1.38 -9.94
N GLU A 40 -4.43 2.23 -10.04
CA GLU A 40 -3.51 2.54 -8.96
C GLU A 40 -4.04 3.77 -8.21
N ILE A 41 -4.25 3.65 -6.91
CA ILE A 41 -4.66 4.72 -6.01
C ILE A 41 -3.46 5.17 -5.20
N GLY A 42 -3.22 6.47 -5.11
CA GLY A 42 -2.00 7.03 -4.52
C GLY A 42 -0.77 6.67 -5.36
N GLY A 43 -0.89 6.82 -6.69
CA GLY A 43 0.15 6.46 -7.65
C GLY A 43 1.44 7.28 -7.53
N GLY A 44 1.40 8.39 -6.77
CA GLY A 44 2.57 9.20 -6.45
C GLY A 44 3.39 9.59 -7.68
N ILE A 45 4.49 8.90 -7.89
CA ILE A 45 5.41 9.13 -9.02
C ILE A 45 5.11 8.29 -10.27
N GLY A 46 4.02 7.51 -10.27
CA GLY A 46 3.50 6.81 -11.47
C GLY A 46 4.33 5.62 -11.97
N ASN A 47 5.14 5.02 -11.12
CA ASN A 47 6.12 4.01 -11.54
C ASN A 47 5.53 2.65 -11.90
N LEU A 48 4.38 2.27 -11.33
CA LEU A 48 3.74 0.98 -11.63
C LEU A 48 3.38 0.88 -13.12
N LYS A 49 3.01 1.99 -13.76
CA LYS A 49 2.70 2.04 -15.20
C LYS A 49 3.84 1.55 -16.10
N GLN A 50 5.09 1.67 -15.64
CA GLN A 50 6.26 1.19 -16.40
C GLN A 50 6.40 -0.33 -16.38
N ARG A 51 5.73 -0.99 -15.43
CA ARG A 51 5.84 -2.43 -15.19
C ARG A 51 4.58 -3.21 -15.54
N LEU A 52 3.42 -2.58 -15.39
CA LEU A 52 2.13 -3.20 -15.64
C LEU A 52 1.37 -2.38 -16.70
N PRO A 53 1.17 -2.91 -17.91
CA PRO A 53 0.35 -2.23 -18.92
C PRO A 53 -1.12 -2.17 -18.47
N ASN A 54 -1.88 -1.22 -19.00
CA ASN A 54 -3.29 -0.99 -18.68
C ASN A 54 -3.54 -0.55 -17.22
N VAL A 55 -2.58 0.17 -16.62
CA VAL A 55 -2.77 0.86 -15.34
C VAL A 55 -3.27 2.28 -15.58
N VAL A 56 -4.35 2.63 -14.88
CA VAL A 56 -4.78 4.01 -14.69
C VAL A 56 -4.24 4.47 -13.34
N ALA A 57 -3.22 5.33 -13.38
CA ALA A 57 -2.58 5.85 -12.16
C ALA A 57 -3.31 7.10 -11.66
N THR A 58 -3.77 7.06 -10.42
CA THR A 58 -4.52 8.15 -9.79
C THR A 58 -3.87 8.56 -8.48
N ASP A 59 -4.03 9.81 -8.09
CA ASP A 59 -3.63 10.32 -6.79
C ASP A 59 -4.62 11.40 -6.34
N ILE A 60 -4.69 11.68 -5.04
CA ILE A 60 -5.48 12.82 -4.55
C ILE A 60 -4.83 14.16 -4.92
N GLN A 61 -3.53 14.16 -5.18
CA GLN A 61 -2.77 15.29 -5.65
C GLN A 61 -2.61 15.25 -7.17
N PHE A 62 -2.68 16.40 -7.80
CA PHE A 62 -2.38 16.52 -9.23
C PHE A 62 -0.89 16.38 -9.51
N ALA A 63 -0.55 15.54 -10.48
CA ALA A 63 0.77 15.51 -11.12
C ALA A 63 0.63 15.23 -12.62
N PRO A 64 1.46 15.84 -13.50
CA PRO A 64 1.28 15.76 -14.95
C PRO A 64 1.55 14.35 -15.54
N TRP A 65 2.14 13.45 -14.78
CA TRP A 65 2.41 12.06 -15.16
C TRP A 65 1.34 11.06 -14.71
N LEU A 66 0.34 11.51 -13.94
CA LEU A 66 -0.83 10.73 -13.53
C LEU A 66 -1.96 10.87 -14.53
N ASP A 67 -2.86 9.88 -14.59
CA ASP A 67 -3.97 9.89 -15.52
C ASP A 67 -5.14 10.75 -15.03
N CYS A 68 -5.42 10.74 -13.73
CA CYS A 68 -6.44 11.61 -13.14
C CYS A 68 -6.23 11.82 -11.63
N VAL A 69 -6.88 12.86 -11.11
CA VAL A 69 -7.02 13.09 -9.66
C VAL A 69 -8.23 12.34 -9.17
N ALA A 70 -8.06 11.54 -8.11
CA ALA A 70 -9.17 10.80 -7.49
C ALA A 70 -8.99 10.67 -5.99
N ASP A 71 -10.07 10.86 -5.25
CA ASP A 71 -10.14 10.51 -3.84
C ASP A 71 -10.54 9.04 -3.69
N ALA A 72 -9.74 8.27 -2.94
CA ALA A 72 -10.00 6.87 -2.65
C ALA A 72 -11.39 6.63 -2.01
N GLN A 73 -11.91 7.61 -1.29
CA GLN A 73 -13.20 7.56 -0.61
C GLN A 73 -14.38 8.03 -1.48
N ASN A 74 -14.09 8.52 -2.71
CA ASN A 74 -15.09 8.94 -3.68
C ASN A 74 -14.61 8.64 -5.12
N LEU A 75 -14.51 7.36 -5.46
CA LEU A 75 -13.91 6.91 -6.72
C LEU A 75 -14.84 7.15 -7.91
N PRO A 76 -14.39 7.87 -8.95
CA PRO A 76 -15.16 8.12 -10.19
C PRO A 76 -15.10 6.90 -11.13
N LEU A 77 -15.36 5.71 -10.61
CA LEU A 77 -15.29 4.45 -11.35
C LEU A 77 -16.69 3.87 -11.52
N ALA A 78 -16.98 3.33 -12.70
CA ALA A 78 -18.23 2.61 -12.95
C ALA A 78 -18.26 1.26 -12.23
N ASP A 79 -19.48 0.78 -11.91
CA ASP A 79 -19.69 -0.47 -11.20
C ASP A 79 -19.20 -1.66 -12.03
N GLY A 80 -18.48 -2.58 -11.39
CA GLY A 80 -18.07 -3.85 -11.99
C GLY A 80 -17.10 -3.76 -13.16
N THR A 81 -16.39 -2.65 -13.34
CA THR A 81 -15.51 -2.42 -14.50
C THR A 81 -14.02 -2.67 -14.23
N VAL A 82 -13.61 -2.67 -12.98
CA VAL A 82 -12.20 -2.74 -12.59
C VAL A 82 -11.81 -4.17 -12.22
N SER A 83 -10.67 -4.63 -12.71
CA SER A 83 -10.12 -5.95 -12.35
C SER A 83 -9.21 -5.90 -11.13
N ASN A 84 -8.45 -4.82 -10.96
CA ASN A 84 -7.57 -4.65 -9.81
C ASN A 84 -7.59 -3.20 -9.33
N VAL A 85 -7.58 -3.01 -8.03
CA VAL A 85 -7.19 -1.76 -7.37
C VAL A 85 -5.89 -2.01 -6.63
N VAL A 86 -4.87 -1.20 -6.92
CA VAL A 86 -3.52 -1.34 -6.34
C VAL A 86 -3.18 -0.12 -5.52
N MET A 87 -2.53 -0.32 -4.39
CA MET A 87 -2.06 0.73 -3.48
C MET A 87 -0.70 0.36 -2.88
N VAL A 88 0.19 1.33 -2.76
CA VAL A 88 1.45 1.19 -2.00
C VAL A 88 1.59 2.39 -1.09
N ASP A 89 1.60 2.15 0.21
CA ASP A 89 1.68 3.21 1.24
C ASP A 89 0.52 4.23 1.17
N VAL A 90 -0.73 3.78 1.06
CA VAL A 90 -1.90 4.66 0.91
C VAL A 90 -3.00 4.37 1.94
N LEU A 91 -3.32 3.10 2.23
CA LEU A 91 -4.47 2.75 3.09
C LEU A 91 -4.39 3.39 4.47
N HIS A 92 -3.18 3.50 5.02
CA HIS A 92 -2.96 4.09 6.34
C HIS A 92 -3.15 5.62 6.40
N HIS A 93 -3.26 6.29 5.24
CA HIS A 93 -3.63 7.69 5.11
C HIS A 93 -5.14 7.91 4.95
N ILE A 94 -5.90 6.89 4.57
CA ILE A 94 -7.34 7.03 4.34
C ILE A 94 -8.06 7.26 5.67
N GLU A 95 -8.85 8.33 5.73
CA GLU A 95 -9.58 8.73 6.95
C GLU A 95 -10.60 7.68 7.37
N PHE A 96 -11.41 7.21 6.43
CA PHE A 96 -12.43 6.18 6.63
C PHE A 96 -12.20 4.99 5.67
N PRO A 97 -11.33 4.03 6.03
CA PRO A 97 -11.08 2.85 5.18
C PRO A 97 -12.34 2.06 4.83
N ALA A 98 -13.35 2.07 5.71
CA ALA A 98 -14.63 1.42 5.42
C ALA A 98 -15.35 2.04 4.22
N VAL A 99 -15.30 3.38 4.06
CA VAL A 99 -15.85 4.08 2.89
C VAL A 99 -15.10 3.69 1.63
N PHE A 100 -13.75 3.67 1.69
CA PHE A 100 -12.90 3.19 0.60
C PHE A 100 -13.28 1.77 0.17
N PHE A 101 -13.39 0.82 1.09
CA PHE A 101 -13.73 -0.57 0.75
C PHE A 101 -15.10 -0.69 0.08
N ARG A 102 -16.10 0.13 0.45
CA ARG A 102 -17.39 0.18 -0.24
C ARG A 102 -17.25 0.68 -1.68
N GLN A 103 -16.48 1.77 -1.89
CA GLN A 103 -16.25 2.31 -3.23
C GLN A 103 -15.58 1.30 -4.14
N VAL A 104 -14.54 0.63 -3.63
CA VAL A 104 -13.81 -0.36 -4.42
C VAL A 104 -14.64 -1.63 -4.63
N SER A 105 -15.39 -2.09 -3.62
CA SER A 105 -16.28 -3.24 -3.80
C SER A 105 -17.29 -3.01 -4.92
N ARG A 106 -17.89 -1.83 -5.01
CA ARG A 106 -18.77 -1.44 -6.10
C ARG A 106 -18.06 -1.49 -7.47
N ALA A 107 -16.86 -0.91 -7.55
CA ALA A 107 -16.12 -0.75 -8.81
C ALA A 107 -15.50 -2.06 -9.33
N LEU A 108 -15.12 -2.98 -8.45
CA LEU A 108 -14.55 -4.26 -8.84
C LEU A 108 -15.57 -5.17 -9.52
N ARG A 109 -15.14 -5.86 -10.57
CA ARG A 109 -15.87 -7.00 -11.12
C ARG A 109 -15.79 -8.22 -10.18
N PRO A 110 -16.67 -9.21 -10.30
CA PRO A 110 -16.50 -10.50 -9.63
C PRO A 110 -15.12 -11.11 -9.93
N GLY A 111 -14.42 -11.60 -8.89
CA GLY A 111 -13.03 -12.08 -8.97
C GLY A 111 -11.99 -10.97 -9.10
N GLY A 112 -12.39 -9.71 -9.07
CA GLY A 112 -11.47 -8.57 -9.01
C GLY A 112 -10.77 -8.46 -7.65
N ARG A 113 -9.62 -7.78 -7.60
CA ARG A 113 -8.75 -7.75 -6.42
C ARG A 113 -8.37 -6.35 -5.98
N ILE A 114 -8.29 -6.16 -4.66
CA ILE A 114 -7.60 -5.03 -4.04
C ILE A 114 -6.25 -5.57 -3.56
N ILE A 115 -5.16 -4.96 -4.01
CA ILE A 115 -3.81 -5.38 -3.69
C ILE A 115 -3.10 -4.21 -3.03
N MET A 116 -2.75 -4.35 -1.77
CA MET A 116 -2.21 -3.28 -0.95
C MET A 116 -0.88 -3.70 -0.34
N ILE A 117 0.18 -2.91 -0.53
CA ILE A 117 1.44 -3.05 0.21
C ILE A 117 1.54 -1.89 1.17
N GLU A 118 1.55 -2.20 2.46
CA GLU A 118 1.35 -1.24 3.52
C GLU A 118 2.34 -1.45 4.69
N PRO A 119 2.50 -0.47 5.58
CA PRO A 119 3.23 -0.64 6.81
C PRO A 119 2.69 -1.79 7.67
N ALA A 120 3.59 -2.53 8.29
CA ALA A 120 3.25 -3.61 9.21
C ALA A 120 3.75 -3.31 10.61
N ILE A 121 2.87 -3.36 11.60
CA ILE A 121 3.23 -3.21 13.01
C ILE A 121 3.38 -4.62 13.61
N THR A 122 4.63 -5.03 13.72
CA THR A 122 5.07 -6.30 14.34
C THR A 122 5.92 -6.02 15.57
N TRP A 123 6.36 -7.05 16.27
CA TRP A 123 7.32 -6.88 17.36
C TRP A 123 8.62 -6.22 16.87
N GLY A 124 9.17 -6.68 15.74
CA GLY A 124 10.41 -6.14 15.18
C GLY A 124 10.28 -4.71 14.67
N SER A 125 9.18 -4.36 14.00
CA SER A 125 8.98 -3.01 13.47
C SER A 125 8.56 -1.99 14.53
N THR A 126 7.92 -2.42 15.63
CA THR A 126 7.42 -1.51 16.68
C THR A 126 8.52 -0.63 17.26
N LEU A 127 9.70 -1.20 17.50
CA LEU A 127 10.82 -0.44 18.04
C LEU A 127 11.27 0.66 17.07
N PHE A 128 11.36 0.33 15.79
CA PHE A 128 11.72 1.27 14.73
C PHE A 128 10.71 2.40 14.60
N TYR A 129 9.41 2.07 14.51
CA TYR A 129 8.34 3.06 14.40
C TYR A 129 8.28 3.98 15.63
N ARG A 130 8.60 3.49 16.82
CA ARG A 130 8.64 4.31 18.03
C ARG A 130 9.84 5.25 18.11
N LEU A 131 11.00 4.87 17.58
CA LEU A 131 12.25 5.58 17.78
C LEU A 131 12.68 6.42 16.57
N ILE A 132 12.32 6.03 15.36
CA ILE A 132 12.91 6.57 14.13
C ILE A 132 11.85 7.16 13.18
N HIS A 133 10.63 6.61 13.19
CA HIS A 133 9.57 7.04 12.29
C HIS A 133 8.63 8.02 13.00
N HIS A 134 8.33 9.15 12.33
CA HIS A 134 7.55 10.23 12.95
C HIS A 134 6.03 10.07 12.80
N GLU A 135 5.58 9.16 11.96
CA GLU A 135 4.15 8.94 11.73
C GLU A 135 3.50 8.15 12.89
N PRO A 136 2.26 8.50 13.26
CA PRO A 136 1.61 7.90 14.43
C PRO A 136 1.27 6.43 14.23
N VAL A 137 1.45 5.64 15.30
CA VAL A 137 1.04 4.23 15.39
C VAL A 137 -0.01 4.11 16.50
N ARG A 138 -1.29 4.08 16.13
CA ARG A 138 -2.42 4.01 17.07
C ARG A 138 -3.10 2.64 16.96
N MET A 139 -2.58 1.65 17.69
CA MET A 139 -3.13 0.28 17.72
C MET A 139 -4.53 0.20 18.36
N SER A 140 -4.97 1.21 19.10
CA SER A 140 -6.32 1.31 19.68
C SER A 140 -7.36 1.86 18.70
N ALA A 141 -6.95 2.36 17.53
CA ALA A 141 -7.87 2.91 16.55
C ALA A 141 -8.87 1.85 16.03
N ASP A 142 -10.03 2.32 15.60
CA ASP A 142 -10.99 1.53 14.83
C ASP A 142 -10.81 1.82 13.33
N PRO A 143 -10.21 0.90 12.56
CA PRO A 143 -9.98 1.11 11.12
C PRO A 143 -11.23 0.93 10.27
N LEU A 144 -12.34 0.47 10.86
CA LEU A 144 -13.60 0.19 10.17
C LEU A 144 -14.73 1.13 10.59
N VAL A 145 -14.37 2.25 11.24
CA VAL A 145 -15.35 3.32 11.51
C VAL A 145 -15.78 3.97 10.19
N GLU A 146 -17.05 4.35 10.13
CA GLU A 146 -17.64 5.07 9.00
C GLU A 146 -17.81 6.54 9.35
N GLY A 147 -17.71 7.40 8.35
CA GLY A 147 -17.91 8.84 8.51
C GLY A 147 -17.97 9.54 7.16
N THR A 148 -18.12 10.84 7.19
CA THR A 148 -18.02 11.70 6.02
C THR A 148 -16.60 12.24 5.94
N PRO A 149 -15.84 11.97 4.87
CA PRO A 149 -14.48 12.48 4.71
C PRO A 149 -14.43 14.01 4.80
N ASP A 150 -13.48 14.53 5.56
CA ASP A 150 -13.22 15.96 5.61
C ASP A 150 -12.38 16.39 4.39
N PRO A 151 -12.93 17.20 3.46
CA PRO A 151 -12.20 17.66 2.28
C PRO A 151 -11.02 18.59 2.61
N LYS A 152 -10.88 19.03 3.84
CA LYS A 152 -9.77 19.89 4.30
C LYS A 152 -8.70 19.11 5.07
N ARG A 153 -8.91 17.82 5.30
CA ARG A 153 -7.93 16.97 5.98
C ARG A 153 -6.62 16.93 5.19
N ASP A 154 -5.50 16.99 5.90
CA ASP A 154 -4.20 16.81 5.28
C ASP A 154 -4.09 15.37 4.71
N PRO A 155 -3.83 15.19 3.39
CA PRO A 155 -3.67 13.87 2.80
C PRO A 155 -2.52 13.04 3.42
N TYR A 156 -1.58 13.69 4.09
CA TYR A 156 -0.45 13.01 4.76
C TYR A 156 -0.75 12.63 6.22
N ASP A 157 -1.90 13.03 6.77
CA ASP A 157 -2.34 12.49 8.05
C ASP A 157 -2.48 10.97 7.97
N SER A 158 -1.90 10.25 8.93
CA SER A 158 -1.80 8.80 8.84
C SER A 158 -1.98 8.08 10.17
N ASN A 159 -2.22 6.78 10.07
CA ASN A 159 -2.04 5.84 11.17
C ASN A 159 -1.47 4.52 10.62
N GLN A 160 -0.19 4.30 10.85
CA GLN A 160 0.56 3.13 10.38
C GLN A 160 -0.03 1.79 10.84
N ALA A 161 -0.87 1.79 11.89
CA ALA A 161 -1.48 0.59 12.44
C ALA A 161 -2.66 0.05 11.61
N ILE A 162 -3.31 0.87 10.77
CA ILE A 162 -4.55 0.53 10.06
C ILE A 162 -4.45 -0.80 9.28
N PRO A 163 -3.43 -1.04 8.43
CA PRO A 163 -3.34 -2.27 7.66
C PRO A 163 -3.17 -3.50 8.55
N THR A 164 -2.34 -3.39 9.59
CA THR A 164 -2.14 -4.45 10.57
C THR A 164 -3.42 -4.80 11.32
N LEU A 165 -4.19 -3.81 11.73
CA LEU A 165 -5.46 -3.99 12.43
C LEU A 165 -6.47 -4.73 11.55
N ILE A 166 -6.60 -4.36 10.28
CA ILE A 166 -7.48 -5.02 9.31
C ILE A 166 -7.03 -6.46 9.06
N ALA A 167 -5.72 -6.68 8.90
CA ALA A 167 -5.16 -8.02 8.65
C ALA A 167 -5.33 -8.98 9.83
N THR A 168 -5.48 -8.46 11.06
CA THR A 168 -5.44 -9.24 12.31
C THR A 168 -6.72 -9.08 13.14
N ARG A 169 -6.73 -8.14 14.07
CA ARG A 169 -7.79 -7.93 15.06
C ARG A 169 -9.18 -7.74 14.43
N GLU A 170 -9.24 -6.97 13.36
CA GLU A 170 -10.51 -6.60 12.73
C GLU A 170 -10.91 -7.51 11.56
N ARG A 171 -10.13 -8.54 11.25
CA ARG A 171 -10.37 -9.43 10.10
C ARG A 171 -11.77 -10.04 10.09
N ALA A 172 -12.26 -10.50 11.24
CA ALA A 172 -13.59 -11.09 11.35
C ALA A 172 -14.71 -10.03 11.21
N ARG A 173 -14.48 -8.81 11.71
CA ARG A 173 -15.41 -7.69 11.54
C ARG A 173 -15.43 -7.21 10.10
N PHE A 174 -14.28 -7.12 9.44
CA PHE A 174 -14.17 -6.80 8.01
C PHE A 174 -15.01 -7.76 7.18
N ALA A 175 -14.91 -9.08 7.39
CA ALA A 175 -15.67 -10.08 6.65
C ALA A 175 -17.19 -9.98 6.88
N ARG A 176 -17.63 -9.49 8.05
CA ARG A 176 -19.06 -9.23 8.32
C ARG A 176 -19.55 -7.94 7.66
N MET A 177 -18.72 -6.89 7.64
CA MET A 177 -19.08 -5.60 7.04
C MET A 177 -19.08 -5.63 5.52
N PHE A 178 -18.21 -6.44 4.93
CA PHE A 178 -18.03 -6.58 3.48
C PHE A 178 -18.18 -8.06 3.08
N PRO A 179 -19.41 -8.62 3.07
CA PRO A 179 -19.62 -10.04 2.81
C PRO A 179 -19.23 -10.46 1.39
N ASP A 180 -19.18 -9.51 0.46
CA ASP A 180 -18.74 -9.66 -0.92
C ASP A 180 -17.20 -9.55 -1.09
N LEU A 181 -16.47 -9.17 -0.05
CA LEU A 181 -15.01 -9.09 -0.05
C LEU A 181 -14.41 -10.16 0.87
N ALA A 182 -13.32 -10.78 0.43
CA ALA A 182 -12.57 -11.73 1.26
C ALA A 182 -11.09 -11.37 1.29
N ILE A 183 -10.49 -11.27 2.47
CA ILE A 183 -9.03 -11.18 2.60
C ILE A 183 -8.46 -12.56 2.24
N ALA A 184 -8.07 -12.71 0.97
CA ALA A 184 -7.54 -13.95 0.42
C ALA A 184 -6.10 -14.21 0.87
N GLN A 185 -5.28 -13.15 1.02
CA GLN A 185 -3.87 -13.26 1.33
C GLN A 185 -3.43 -12.13 2.26
N ALA A 186 -2.49 -12.44 3.18
CA ALA A 186 -1.84 -11.48 4.04
C ALA A 186 -0.39 -11.92 4.25
N ASP A 187 0.54 -11.37 3.48
CA ASP A 187 1.96 -11.70 3.50
C ASP A 187 2.74 -10.63 4.25
N TRP A 188 3.51 -11.07 5.21
CA TRP A 188 4.35 -10.23 6.06
C TRP A 188 5.79 -10.33 5.60
N PHE A 189 6.37 -9.23 5.13
CA PHE A 189 7.66 -9.23 4.45
C PHE A 189 8.47 -7.95 4.71
N SER A 190 9.69 -7.89 4.14
CA SER A 190 10.63 -6.78 4.30
C SER A 190 11.02 -6.53 5.75
N PHE A 191 12.14 -7.11 6.17
CA PHE A 191 12.62 -7.00 7.55
C PHE A 191 13.63 -5.86 7.70
N LEU A 192 14.67 -5.85 6.88
CA LEU A 192 15.82 -4.96 6.97
C LEU A 192 16.00 -4.11 5.72
N VAL A 193 15.70 -4.66 4.54
CA VAL A 193 16.03 -4.01 3.27
C VAL A 193 15.46 -2.60 3.17
N TYR A 194 14.16 -2.44 3.44
CA TYR A 194 13.51 -1.14 3.33
C TYR A 194 14.06 -0.12 4.36
N PRO A 195 14.12 -0.43 5.68
CA PRO A 195 14.75 0.46 6.65
C PRO A 195 16.19 0.83 6.30
N LEU A 196 17.00 -0.13 5.84
CA LEU A 196 18.40 0.11 5.48
C LEU A 196 18.57 1.01 4.25
N THR A 197 17.57 1.09 3.38
CA THR A 197 17.60 2.06 2.28
C THR A 197 17.28 3.47 2.74
N GLY A 198 16.64 3.68 3.88
CA GLY A 198 16.11 4.97 4.32
C GLY A 198 14.88 5.44 3.55
N GLY A 199 14.21 4.58 2.77
CA GLY A 199 13.05 4.95 1.96
C GLY A 199 13.36 6.13 1.04
N PHE A 200 12.49 7.12 0.98
CA PHE A 200 12.68 8.34 0.18
C PHE A 200 13.65 9.38 0.81
N LYS A 201 14.18 9.13 2.00
CA LYS A 201 15.23 10.02 2.60
C LYS A 201 16.52 9.98 1.77
N PRO A 202 17.36 11.01 1.81
CA PRO A 202 18.52 11.12 0.91
C PRO A 202 19.66 10.11 1.20
N TRP A 203 19.59 9.37 2.30
CA TRP A 203 20.62 8.41 2.70
C TRP A 203 20.25 6.96 2.40
N SER A 204 21.25 6.11 2.28
CA SER A 204 21.12 4.64 2.26
C SER A 204 22.34 4.01 2.92
N LEU A 205 22.13 3.00 3.74
CA LEU A 205 23.18 2.22 4.39
C LEU A 205 23.66 1.03 3.55
N ILE A 206 22.96 0.74 2.44
CA ILE A 206 23.27 -0.39 1.55
C ILE A 206 23.27 0.03 0.09
N SER A 207 24.08 -0.66 -0.72
CA SER A 207 24.09 -0.51 -2.18
C SER A 207 22.98 -1.34 -2.85
N PRO A 208 22.63 -1.08 -4.12
CA PRO A 208 21.66 -1.88 -4.86
C PRO A 208 21.98 -3.38 -4.86
N GLY A 209 23.22 -3.77 -5.15
CA GLY A 209 23.64 -5.18 -5.16
C GLY A 209 23.59 -5.84 -3.78
N MET A 210 23.77 -5.07 -2.70
CA MET A 210 23.56 -5.56 -1.34
C MET A 210 22.06 -5.71 -1.03
N ALA A 211 21.23 -4.76 -1.48
CA ALA A 211 19.78 -4.85 -1.33
C ALA A 211 19.21 -6.11 -1.99
N GLU A 212 19.67 -6.46 -3.20
CA GLU A 212 19.26 -7.70 -3.87
C GLU A 212 19.61 -8.97 -3.08
N ARG A 213 20.78 -8.99 -2.44
CA ARG A 213 21.22 -10.11 -1.58
C ARG A 213 20.35 -10.20 -0.32
N VAL A 214 20.06 -9.06 0.31
CA VAL A 214 19.20 -8.98 1.50
C VAL A 214 17.77 -9.42 1.14
N LEU A 215 17.21 -8.94 0.04
CA LEU A 215 15.89 -9.36 -0.45
C LEU A 215 15.80 -10.88 -0.64
N ARG A 216 16.83 -11.50 -1.23
CA ARG A 216 16.85 -12.98 -1.39
C ARG A 216 16.85 -13.69 -0.04
N LEU A 217 17.62 -13.21 0.92
CA LEU A 217 17.64 -13.76 2.27
C LEU A 217 16.31 -13.57 2.98
N GLU A 218 15.74 -12.36 2.89
CA GLU A 218 14.44 -12.04 3.50
C GLU A 218 13.34 -12.95 2.97
N ARG A 219 13.25 -13.17 1.64
CA ARG A 219 12.27 -14.08 1.04
C ARG A 219 12.35 -15.52 1.60
N MET A 220 13.55 -16.00 1.95
CA MET A 220 13.72 -17.31 2.59
C MET A 220 13.21 -17.32 4.04
N LEU A 221 13.29 -16.18 4.73
CA LEU A 221 12.91 -16.05 6.14
C LEU A 221 11.45 -15.63 6.34
N GLU A 222 10.80 -15.07 5.32
CA GLU A 222 9.41 -14.58 5.38
C GLU A 222 8.42 -15.60 5.96
N PRO A 223 8.41 -16.89 5.56
CA PRO A 223 7.46 -17.85 6.08
C PRO A 223 7.56 -18.07 7.60
N SER A 224 8.77 -17.92 8.15
CA SER A 224 9.05 -18.19 9.56
C SER A 224 9.01 -16.93 10.43
N LEU A 225 9.52 -15.81 9.92
CA LEU A 225 9.73 -14.58 10.70
C LEU A 225 8.78 -13.44 10.33
N GLY A 226 8.03 -13.54 9.23
CA GLY A 226 7.21 -12.45 8.72
C GLY A 226 6.34 -11.79 9.78
N ARG A 227 5.53 -12.57 10.48
CA ARG A 227 4.64 -12.03 11.52
C ARG A 227 5.35 -11.46 12.75
N LEU A 228 6.62 -11.79 12.96
CA LEU A 228 7.39 -11.32 14.10
C LEU A 228 8.19 -10.05 13.80
N ALA A 229 8.71 -9.91 12.59
CA ALA A 229 9.73 -8.91 12.29
C ALA A 229 9.46 -8.04 11.05
N ALA A 230 8.44 -8.33 10.26
CA ALA A 230 8.18 -7.59 9.00
C ALA A 230 7.84 -6.12 9.23
N PHE A 231 8.30 -5.29 8.31
CA PHE A 231 7.96 -3.87 8.22
C PHE A 231 6.84 -3.60 7.20
N ARG A 232 6.52 -4.61 6.37
CA ARG A 232 5.50 -4.50 5.34
C ARG A 232 4.52 -5.66 5.40
N VAL A 233 3.29 -5.38 5.03
CA VAL A 233 2.27 -6.39 4.80
C VAL A 233 1.67 -6.18 3.42
N MET A 234 1.60 -7.25 2.62
CA MET A 234 0.78 -7.27 1.41
C MET A 234 -0.56 -7.90 1.73
N LEU A 235 -1.63 -7.14 1.52
CA LEU A 235 -3.00 -7.62 1.64
C LEU A 235 -3.61 -7.78 0.25
N VAL A 236 -4.14 -8.96 -0.03
CA VAL A 236 -4.96 -9.22 -1.23
C VAL A 236 -6.38 -9.48 -0.76
N VAL A 237 -7.28 -8.60 -1.17
CA VAL A 237 -8.71 -8.74 -0.92
C VAL A 237 -9.38 -9.03 -2.24
N GLU A 238 -10.15 -10.13 -2.32
CA GLU A 238 -10.83 -10.55 -3.55
C GLU A 238 -12.32 -10.32 -3.43
N LYS A 239 -12.95 -9.80 -4.50
CA LYS A 239 -14.39 -9.72 -4.61
C LYS A 239 -14.95 -11.08 -5.01
N ARG A 240 -15.84 -11.60 -4.17
CA ARG A 240 -16.53 -12.86 -4.42
C ARG A 240 -17.42 -12.78 -5.67
N ALA A 241 -17.65 -13.94 -6.29
CA ALA A 241 -18.56 -14.07 -7.42
C ALA A 241 -20.02 -13.89 -7.01
#